data_f0791accb5d20156e7fcb1d216891daf
#
_entry.id   f0791accb5d20156e7fcb1d216891daf
#
_cell.length_a   1.000
_cell.length_b   1.000
_cell.length_c   1.000
_cell.angle_alpha   90.00
_cell.angle_beta   90.00
_cell.angle_gamma   90.00
#
_symmetry.space_group_name_H-M   'P 1'
#
loop_
_entity.id
_entity.type
_entity.pdbx_description
1 polymer ?
#
loop_
_entity_poly.entity_id
_entity_poly.type
_entity_poly.pdbx_seq_one_letter_code
_entity_poly.pdbx_strand_id
1 'polypeptide(L)'
;NASSCCGMFSWVTLPEGFQIGGLFNTRGIKDMNLMFAGCVMPKGFSLGDHFHTKEVEDMRYMFYQSSVSEAFDFGKIFDTSHVMNMEYMFSECRIPDGLKFPERFLTAQVTNMDHMFYESVFLGKADFGDGFVVSPGTNTNDMFTDCMFGDEKIDNQYNQDFNYVKSRLS
;
A
#
# COMPACT_ATOMS: atom_id res chain seq x y z
N ASN A 1 5.73 -14.91 21.26
CA ASN A 1 5.49 -14.72 19.83
C ASN A 1 5.35 -13.22 19.57
N ALA A 2 6.12 -12.67 18.64
CA ALA A 2 5.98 -11.29 18.23
C ALA A 2 4.61 -11.10 17.57
N SER A 3 3.91 -10.01 17.89
CA SER A 3 2.63 -9.63 17.27
C SER A 3 2.77 -8.37 16.40
N SER A 4 3.96 -7.77 16.32
CA SER A 4 4.26 -6.58 15.57
C SER A 4 5.59 -6.69 14.82
N CYS A 5 5.60 -6.17 13.59
CA CYS A 5 6.78 -5.92 12.76
C CYS A 5 6.93 -4.41 12.47
N CYS A 6 6.44 -3.55 13.38
CA CYS A 6 6.48 -2.11 13.23
C CYS A 6 7.89 -1.62 12.87
N GLY A 7 7.99 -0.85 11.77
CA GLY A 7 9.21 -0.18 11.35
C GLY A 7 10.39 -1.07 10.95
N MET A 8 10.19 -2.38 10.76
CA MET A 8 11.29 -3.35 10.60
C MET A 8 12.26 -3.01 9.45
N PHE A 9 11.77 -2.51 8.33
CA PHE A 9 12.56 -2.08 7.17
C PHE A 9 12.42 -0.58 6.89
N SER A 10 12.03 0.22 7.91
CA SER A 10 11.83 1.65 7.71
C SER A 10 13.15 2.39 7.44
N TRP A 11 13.08 3.35 6.51
CA TRP A 11 14.16 4.28 6.16
C TRP A 11 15.45 3.59 5.66
N VAL A 12 15.29 2.48 4.93
CA VAL A 12 16.41 1.76 4.33
C VAL A 12 16.34 1.76 2.81
N THR A 13 17.50 1.76 2.17
CA THR A 13 17.64 1.43 0.75
C THR A 13 17.97 -0.04 0.64
N LEU A 14 17.05 -0.84 0.09
CA LEU A 14 17.29 -2.25 -0.14
C LEU A 14 18.21 -2.43 -1.35
N PRO A 15 19.28 -3.25 -1.25
CA PRO A 15 20.21 -3.44 -2.37
C PRO A 15 19.56 -4.22 -3.52
N GLU A 16 20.12 -4.07 -4.73
CA GLU A 16 19.72 -4.87 -5.89
C GLU A 16 19.74 -6.37 -5.58
N GLY A 17 18.70 -7.08 -6.00
CA GLY A 17 18.55 -8.51 -5.76
C GLY A 17 18.14 -8.88 -4.32
N PHE A 18 17.90 -7.90 -3.44
CA PHE A 18 17.39 -8.20 -2.10
C PHE A 18 16.05 -8.93 -2.20
N GLN A 19 15.93 -10.01 -1.44
CA GLN A 19 14.70 -10.78 -1.31
C GLN A 19 14.39 -11.02 0.17
N ILE A 20 13.12 -10.96 0.52
CA ILE A 20 12.69 -11.41 1.85
C ILE A 20 12.88 -12.93 1.90
N GLY A 21 13.75 -13.40 2.79
CA GLY A 21 14.11 -14.82 2.86
C GLY A 21 12.93 -15.71 3.21
N GLY A 22 12.90 -16.94 2.65
CA GLY A 22 11.83 -17.91 2.88
C GLY A 22 11.61 -18.36 4.33
N LEU A 23 12.54 -18.03 5.23
CA LEU A 23 12.39 -18.24 6.68
C LEU A 23 11.71 -17.06 7.39
N PHE A 24 11.56 -15.91 6.71
CA PHE A 24 10.86 -14.76 7.25
C PHE A 24 9.35 -15.02 7.20
N ASN A 25 8.78 -15.32 8.35
CA ASN A 25 7.39 -15.71 8.48
C ASN A 25 6.63 -14.70 9.36
N THR A 26 5.63 -14.07 8.78
CA THR A 26 4.81 -13.04 9.45
C THR A 26 3.49 -13.57 9.98
N ARG A 27 3.31 -14.89 10.11
CA ARG A 27 2.10 -15.46 10.72
C ARG A 27 1.91 -14.99 12.15
N GLY A 28 0.68 -14.59 12.47
CA GLY A 28 0.31 -14.09 13.79
C GLY A 28 0.69 -12.62 14.03
N ILE A 29 1.30 -11.95 13.04
CA ILE A 29 1.53 -10.51 13.12
C ILE A 29 0.21 -9.79 12.92
N LYS A 30 -0.09 -8.87 13.84
CA LYS A 30 -1.29 -8.03 13.83
C LYS A 30 -1.01 -6.58 13.46
N ASP A 31 0.22 -6.13 13.63
CA ASP A 31 0.66 -4.77 13.42
C ASP A 31 1.88 -4.72 12.50
N MET A 32 1.70 -4.11 11.33
CA MET A 32 2.74 -3.85 10.32
C MET A 32 2.93 -2.36 10.06
N ASN A 33 2.57 -1.52 11.05
CA ASN A 33 2.74 -0.08 10.98
C ASN A 33 4.18 0.29 10.64
N LEU A 34 4.37 1.24 9.69
CA LEU A 34 5.69 1.75 9.27
C LEU A 34 6.66 0.70 8.69
N MET A 35 6.23 -0.54 8.45
CA MET A 35 7.18 -1.65 8.17
C MET A 35 8.17 -1.36 7.05
N PHE A 36 7.73 -0.69 5.98
CA PHE A 36 8.56 -0.28 4.84
C PHE A 36 8.55 1.23 4.63
N ALA A 37 8.21 2.04 5.64
CA ALA A 37 8.18 3.50 5.52
C ALA A 37 9.56 4.06 5.13
N GLY A 38 9.60 4.99 4.18
CA GLY A 38 10.85 5.57 3.67
C GLY A 38 11.77 4.58 2.97
N CYS A 39 11.26 3.41 2.59
CA CYS A 39 12.05 2.36 1.96
C CYS A 39 12.22 2.62 0.46
N VAL A 40 13.45 2.49 -0.05
CA VAL A 40 13.73 2.43 -1.49
C VAL A 40 13.87 0.97 -1.89
N MET A 41 12.95 0.50 -2.72
CA MET A 41 12.87 -0.91 -3.12
C MET A 41 13.58 -1.12 -4.46
N PRO A 42 14.37 -2.20 -4.62
CA PRO A 42 15.01 -2.53 -5.90
C PRO A 42 13.97 -3.02 -6.92
N LYS A 43 14.31 -2.94 -8.20
CA LYS A 43 13.45 -3.44 -9.28
C LYS A 43 13.11 -4.92 -9.07
N GLY A 44 11.82 -5.27 -9.25
CA GLY A 44 11.33 -6.62 -9.07
C GLY A 44 11.32 -7.11 -7.62
N PHE A 45 11.35 -6.20 -6.64
CA PHE A 45 11.21 -6.59 -5.23
C PHE A 45 9.87 -7.27 -4.99
N SER A 46 9.89 -8.43 -4.34
CA SER A 46 8.71 -9.18 -3.93
C SER A 46 8.67 -9.38 -2.42
N LEU A 47 7.49 -9.30 -1.83
CA LEU A 47 7.27 -9.67 -0.44
C LEU A 47 7.39 -11.19 -0.23
N GLY A 48 7.27 -11.98 -1.31
CA GLY A 48 7.47 -13.42 -1.30
C GLY A 48 6.28 -14.24 -0.78
N ASP A 49 6.43 -15.57 -0.82
CA ASP A 49 5.35 -16.53 -0.55
C ASP A 49 5.12 -16.82 0.95
N HIS A 50 5.93 -16.24 1.84
CA HIS A 50 5.81 -16.43 3.29
C HIS A 50 5.42 -15.14 4.04
N PHE A 51 5.10 -14.08 3.31
CA PHE A 51 4.67 -12.80 3.87
C PHE A 51 3.16 -12.82 4.14
N HIS A 52 2.79 -13.43 5.26
CA HIS A 52 1.39 -13.56 5.68
C HIS A 52 0.87 -12.24 6.26
N THR A 53 -0.28 -11.79 5.77
CA THR A 53 -0.91 -10.55 6.25
C THR A 53 -2.36 -10.76 6.71
N LYS A 54 -2.87 -12.00 6.63
CA LYS A 54 -4.27 -12.30 6.93
C LYS A 54 -4.70 -11.91 8.35
N GLU A 55 -3.80 -11.98 9.33
CA GLU A 55 -4.10 -11.65 10.72
C GLU A 55 -3.80 -10.17 11.06
N VAL A 56 -3.32 -9.38 10.07
CA VAL A 56 -2.96 -7.98 10.28
C VAL A 56 -4.21 -7.13 10.39
N GLU A 57 -4.27 -6.32 11.45
CA GLU A 57 -5.34 -5.38 11.75
C GLU A 57 -4.93 -3.93 11.45
N ASP A 58 -3.62 -3.63 11.51
CA ASP A 58 -3.06 -2.28 11.34
C ASP A 58 -1.93 -2.26 10.30
N MET A 59 -2.15 -1.50 9.21
CA MET A 59 -1.17 -1.25 8.14
C MET A 59 -0.90 0.24 7.94
N ARG A 60 -1.13 1.09 8.97
CA ARG A 60 -0.85 2.52 8.89
C ARG A 60 0.60 2.77 8.49
N TYR A 61 0.80 3.74 7.58
CA TYR A 61 2.14 4.17 7.16
C TYR A 61 3.01 3.04 6.58
N MET A 62 2.45 1.87 6.22
CA MET A 62 3.28 0.69 5.88
C MET A 62 4.27 0.98 4.76
N PHE A 63 3.89 1.77 3.75
CA PHE A 63 4.74 2.20 2.64
C PHE A 63 4.89 3.72 2.56
N TYR A 64 4.63 4.45 3.65
CA TYR A 64 4.74 5.90 3.72
C TYR A 64 6.10 6.40 3.21
N GLN A 65 6.10 7.42 2.33
CA GLN A 65 7.31 7.99 1.72
C GLN A 65 8.24 6.98 1.01
N SER A 66 7.68 5.87 0.56
CA SER A 66 8.47 4.83 -0.09
C SER A 66 8.53 5.00 -1.60
N SER A 67 9.63 4.53 -2.19
CA SER A 67 9.74 4.34 -3.63
C SER A 67 9.46 2.88 -3.95
N VAL A 68 8.23 2.59 -4.39
CA VAL A 68 7.83 1.27 -4.86
C VAL A 68 8.43 1.04 -6.24
N SER A 69 9.12 -0.07 -6.41
CA SER A 69 9.85 -0.35 -7.65
C SER A 69 8.96 -0.83 -8.79
N GLU A 70 9.47 -0.70 -10.03
CA GLU A 70 8.88 -1.40 -11.17
C GLU A 70 8.86 -2.91 -10.91
N ALA A 71 7.79 -3.58 -11.36
CA ALA A 71 7.54 -5.01 -11.17
C ALA A 71 7.52 -5.43 -9.68
N PHE A 72 7.09 -4.51 -8.80
CA PHE A 72 6.82 -4.86 -7.39
C PHE A 72 5.74 -5.93 -7.30
N ASP A 73 5.97 -6.94 -6.45
CA ASP A 73 5.07 -8.04 -6.23
C ASP A 73 4.70 -8.18 -4.75
N PHE A 74 3.41 -8.06 -4.44
CA PHE A 74 2.88 -8.28 -3.09
C PHE A 74 2.99 -9.75 -2.62
N GLY A 75 3.34 -10.67 -3.53
CA GLY A 75 3.30 -12.11 -3.24
C GLY A 75 1.88 -12.70 -3.28
N LYS A 76 1.80 -14.04 -3.29
CA LYS A 76 0.54 -14.77 -3.54
C LYS A 76 -0.43 -14.78 -2.36
N ILE A 77 0.06 -14.51 -1.16
CA ILE A 77 -0.70 -14.67 0.09
C ILE A 77 -0.97 -13.37 0.83
N PHE A 78 -0.70 -12.23 0.19
CA PHE A 78 -1.02 -10.91 0.72
C PHE A 78 -2.55 -10.76 0.79
N ASP A 79 -3.08 -10.59 1.99
CA ASP A 79 -4.52 -10.59 2.29
C ASP A 79 -4.83 -9.51 3.33
N THR A 80 -5.65 -8.53 2.98
CA THR A 80 -6.03 -7.42 3.86
C THR A 80 -7.43 -7.55 4.44
N SER A 81 -8.03 -8.74 4.37
CA SER A 81 -9.42 -8.97 4.78
C SER A 81 -9.74 -8.64 6.25
N HIS A 82 -8.74 -8.56 7.12
CA HIS A 82 -8.90 -8.19 8.53
C HIS A 82 -8.32 -6.82 8.89
N VAL A 83 -7.77 -6.10 7.90
CA VAL A 83 -7.21 -4.77 8.13
C VAL A 83 -8.34 -3.76 8.36
N MET A 84 -8.25 -3.05 9.47
CA MET A 84 -9.20 -1.99 9.85
C MET A 84 -8.64 -0.59 9.62
N ASN A 85 -7.31 -0.44 9.61
CA ASN A 85 -6.67 0.87 9.47
C ASN A 85 -5.55 0.86 8.41
N MET A 86 -5.74 1.70 7.37
CA MET A 86 -4.78 1.93 6.27
C MET A 86 -4.41 3.42 6.16
N GLU A 87 -4.52 4.17 7.26
CA GLU A 87 -4.17 5.59 7.33
C GLU A 87 -2.73 5.81 6.86
N TYR A 88 -2.53 6.78 5.92
CA TYR A 88 -1.22 7.11 5.32
C TYR A 88 -0.47 5.93 4.68
N MET A 89 -1.11 4.79 4.37
CA MET A 89 -0.42 3.55 3.98
C MET A 89 0.51 3.74 2.78
N PHE A 90 0.11 4.52 1.78
CA PHE A 90 0.88 4.86 0.57
C PHE A 90 1.07 6.36 0.40
N SER A 91 0.92 7.16 1.46
CA SER A 91 1.10 8.60 1.39
C SER A 91 2.53 8.96 0.98
N GLU A 92 2.67 10.01 0.16
CA GLU A 92 3.95 10.49 -0.38
C GLU A 92 4.77 9.40 -1.10
N CYS A 93 4.09 8.35 -1.60
CA CYS A 93 4.72 7.27 -2.33
C CYS A 93 4.95 7.60 -3.80
N ARG A 94 6.02 7.04 -4.33
CA ARG A 94 6.23 6.93 -5.77
C ARG A 94 5.73 5.56 -6.23
N ILE A 95 4.64 5.53 -6.98
CA ILE A 95 3.94 4.32 -7.40
C ILE A 95 4.24 4.05 -8.88
N PRO A 96 4.82 2.88 -9.25
CA PRO A 96 5.24 2.61 -10.60
C PRO A 96 4.07 2.43 -11.56
N ASP A 97 4.33 2.65 -12.85
CA ASP A 97 3.38 2.28 -13.90
C ASP A 97 3.10 0.77 -13.88
N GLY A 98 1.83 0.42 -14.05
CA GLY A 98 1.37 -0.96 -14.11
C GLY A 98 1.32 -1.69 -12.76
N LEU A 99 1.39 -0.98 -11.62
CA LEU A 99 1.21 -1.63 -10.31
C LEU A 99 -0.15 -2.32 -10.25
N LYS A 100 -0.15 -3.59 -9.83
CA LYS A 100 -1.38 -4.36 -9.57
C LYS A 100 -1.49 -4.71 -8.11
N PHE A 101 -2.60 -4.29 -7.51
CA PHE A 101 -2.96 -4.76 -6.18
C PHE A 101 -3.46 -6.22 -6.26
N PRO A 102 -3.12 -7.08 -5.29
CA PRO A 102 -3.53 -8.48 -5.33
C PRO A 102 -5.04 -8.66 -5.19
N GLU A 103 -5.58 -9.77 -5.69
CA GLU A 103 -7.02 -10.10 -5.60
C GLU A 103 -7.57 -10.01 -4.17
N ARG A 104 -6.73 -10.27 -3.16
CA ARG A 104 -7.10 -10.22 -1.76
C ARG A 104 -6.73 -8.90 -1.07
N PHE A 105 -6.47 -7.85 -1.84
CA PHE A 105 -6.42 -6.49 -1.31
C PHE A 105 -7.86 -6.00 -1.06
N LEU A 106 -8.43 -6.49 0.02
CA LEU A 106 -9.84 -6.30 0.39
C LEU A 106 -9.95 -5.15 1.39
N THR A 107 -10.76 -4.15 1.06
CA THR A 107 -10.89 -2.96 1.90
C THR A 107 -12.29 -2.79 2.52
N ALA A 108 -13.17 -3.78 2.34
CA ALA A 108 -14.55 -3.71 2.85
C ALA A 108 -14.67 -3.57 4.38
N GLN A 109 -13.65 -4.01 5.13
CA GLN A 109 -13.60 -3.91 6.60
C GLN A 109 -12.80 -2.70 7.09
N VAL A 110 -12.14 -1.97 6.18
CA VAL A 110 -11.33 -0.81 6.55
C VAL A 110 -12.22 0.34 6.98
N THR A 111 -11.97 0.86 8.17
CA THR A 111 -12.71 2.00 8.74
C THR A 111 -11.96 3.32 8.60
N ASN A 112 -10.65 3.26 8.36
CA ASN A 112 -9.82 4.45 8.20
C ASN A 112 -8.84 4.31 7.03
N MET A 113 -9.03 5.17 6.00
CA MET A 113 -8.17 5.38 4.84
C MET A 113 -7.73 6.84 4.74
N ASP A 114 -7.71 7.56 5.87
CA ASP A 114 -7.31 8.95 5.96
C ASP A 114 -5.92 9.14 5.34
N HIS A 115 -5.76 10.08 4.39
CA HIS A 115 -4.49 10.36 3.70
C HIS A 115 -3.83 9.13 3.02
N MET A 116 -4.56 8.06 2.70
CA MET A 116 -3.95 6.79 2.25
C MET A 116 -3.00 6.95 1.07
N PHE A 117 -3.27 7.86 0.14
CA PHE A 117 -2.43 8.18 -1.02
C PHE A 117 -2.07 9.67 -1.10
N TYR A 118 -2.16 10.41 0.01
CA TYR A 118 -1.87 11.83 0.08
C TYR A 118 -0.49 12.15 -0.53
N GLU A 119 -0.41 13.17 -1.41
CA GLU A 119 0.81 13.60 -2.11
C GLU A 119 1.55 12.49 -2.90
N SER A 120 0.88 11.39 -3.22
CA SER A 120 1.50 10.29 -3.96
C SER A 120 1.60 10.59 -5.45
N VAL A 121 2.63 10.04 -6.09
CA VAL A 121 2.88 10.16 -7.52
C VAL A 121 2.66 8.81 -8.20
N PHE A 122 1.59 8.70 -8.98
CA PHE A 122 1.34 7.57 -9.87
C PHE A 122 2.04 7.84 -11.20
N LEU A 123 3.03 7.02 -11.54
CA LEU A 123 3.83 7.20 -12.77
C LEU A 123 3.11 6.75 -14.05
N GLY A 124 1.97 6.10 -13.90
CA GLY A 124 1.14 5.61 -14.98
C GLY A 124 -0.09 4.90 -14.44
N LYS A 125 -0.46 3.78 -15.07
CA LYS A 125 -1.63 3.00 -14.69
C LYS A 125 -1.44 2.25 -13.39
N ALA A 126 -2.54 2.06 -12.65
CA ALA A 126 -2.59 1.18 -11.48
C ALA A 126 -3.92 0.42 -11.47
N ASP A 127 -3.84 -0.87 -11.19
CA ASP A 127 -5.01 -1.75 -11.08
C ASP A 127 -5.28 -2.06 -9.60
N PHE A 128 -6.30 -1.43 -9.05
CA PHE A 128 -6.71 -1.64 -7.66
C PHE A 128 -7.47 -2.97 -7.43
N GLY A 129 -7.86 -3.66 -8.50
CA GLY A 129 -8.69 -4.85 -8.41
C GLY A 129 -10.12 -4.58 -7.93
N ASP A 130 -10.93 -5.64 -7.87
CA ASP A 130 -12.34 -5.54 -7.47
C ASP A 130 -12.54 -5.51 -5.94
N GLY A 131 -11.53 -5.93 -5.20
CA GLY A 131 -11.57 -5.95 -3.73
C GLY A 131 -11.37 -4.59 -3.08
N PHE A 132 -10.84 -3.61 -3.81
CA PHE A 132 -10.68 -2.25 -3.32
C PHE A 132 -12.01 -1.50 -3.43
N VAL A 133 -12.66 -1.34 -2.31
CA VAL A 133 -13.96 -0.64 -2.17
C VAL A 133 -13.90 0.37 -1.03
N VAL A 134 -14.67 1.44 -1.14
CA VAL A 134 -14.86 2.40 -0.04
C VAL A 134 -16.25 2.14 0.55
N SER A 135 -16.29 1.55 1.74
CA SER A 135 -17.53 1.23 2.43
C SER A 135 -18.18 2.49 3.04
N PRO A 136 -19.51 2.52 3.18
CA PRO A 136 -20.16 3.62 3.87
C PRO A 136 -19.62 3.80 5.30
N GLY A 137 -19.24 5.03 5.63
CA GLY A 137 -18.69 5.37 6.95
C GLY A 137 -17.18 5.19 7.10
N THR A 138 -16.48 4.70 6.08
CA THR A 138 -15.01 4.73 6.05
C THR A 138 -14.51 6.17 6.03
N ASN A 139 -13.57 6.51 6.92
CA ASN A 139 -12.88 7.80 6.86
C ASN A 139 -11.94 7.82 5.64
N THR A 140 -12.20 8.74 4.72
CA THR A 140 -11.40 8.95 3.49
C THR A 140 -10.90 10.38 3.37
N ASN A 141 -10.76 11.11 4.50
CA ASN A 141 -10.27 12.49 4.46
C ASN A 141 -8.93 12.56 3.75
N ASP A 142 -8.81 13.52 2.82
CA ASP A 142 -7.57 13.77 2.08
C ASP A 142 -6.94 12.54 1.41
N MET A 143 -7.74 11.48 1.15
CA MET A 143 -7.25 10.18 0.67
C MET A 143 -6.36 10.30 -0.58
N PHE A 144 -6.69 11.20 -1.51
CA PHE A 144 -5.94 11.47 -2.74
C PHE A 144 -5.54 12.94 -2.89
N THR A 145 -5.59 13.73 -1.81
CA THR A 145 -5.22 15.14 -1.85
C THR A 145 -3.80 15.28 -2.37
N ASP A 146 -3.62 16.21 -3.30
CA ASP A 146 -2.34 16.55 -3.92
C ASP A 146 -1.62 15.41 -4.67
N CYS A 147 -2.35 14.32 -5.01
CA CYS A 147 -1.82 13.26 -5.87
C CYS A 147 -1.46 13.77 -7.25
N MET A 148 -0.43 13.16 -7.83
CA MET A 148 -0.01 13.34 -9.22
C MET A 148 -0.33 12.09 -10.04
N PHE A 149 -0.87 12.27 -11.25
CA PHE A 149 -1.09 11.21 -12.25
C PHE A 149 -0.18 11.53 -13.45
N GLY A 150 1.03 10.98 -13.46
CA GLY A 150 2.11 11.46 -14.30
C GLY A 150 2.46 12.91 -13.94
N ASP A 151 2.32 13.82 -14.89
CA ASP A 151 2.59 15.25 -14.69
C ASP A 151 1.34 16.06 -14.28
N GLU A 152 0.18 15.44 -14.21
CA GLU A 152 -1.09 16.08 -13.87
C GLU A 152 -1.43 15.92 -12.38
N LYS A 153 -1.64 17.05 -11.70
CA LYS A 153 -2.15 17.05 -10.32
C LYS A 153 -3.65 16.79 -10.29
N ILE A 154 -4.11 16.03 -9.31
CA ILE A 154 -5.56 15.86 -9.07
C ILE A 154 -6.22 17.22 -8.80
N ASP A 155 -7.43 17.41 -9.32
CA ASP A 155 -8.31 18.45 -8.81
C ASP A 155 -8.84 18.00 -7.44
N ASN A 156 -8.50 18.75 -6.40
CA ASN A 156 -8.81 18.38 -5.02
C ASN A 156 -10.31 18.31 -4.69
N GLN A 157 -11.21 18.78 -5.58
CA GLN A 157 -12.64 18.49 -5.43
C GLN A 157 -12.98 17.00 -5.53
N TYR A 158 -12.08 16.17 -6.13
CA TYR A 158 -12.22 14.72 -6.29
C TYR A 158 -11.29 13.91 -5.37
N ASN A 159 -10.66 14.56 -4.40
CA ASN A 159 -9.65 13.92 -3.54
C ASN A 159 -10.16 12.75 -2.67
N GLN A 160 -11.47 12.56 -2.58
CA GLN A 160 -12.12 11.44 -1.89
C GLN A 160 -12.96 10.57 -2.84
N ASP A 161 -12.99 10.90 -4.15
CA ASP A 161 -13.74 10.14 -5.15
C ASP A 161 -12.88 9.02 -5.75
N PHE A 162 -12.97 7.85 -5.15
CA PHE A 162 -12.24 6.67 -5.64
C PHE A 162 -12.61 6.30 -7.07
N ASN A 163 -13.87 6.46 -7.49
CA ASN A 163 -14.29 6.12 -8.85
C ASN A 163 -13.63 7.06 -9.87
N TYR A 164 -13.55 8.35 -9.54
CA TYR A 164 -12.83 9.31 -10.36
C TYR A 164 -11.35 8.91 -10.50
N VAL A 165 -10.67 8.63 -9.37
CA VAL A 165 -9.25 8.23 -9.36
C VAL A 165 -9.04 6.93 -10.15
N LYS A 166 -9.89 5.92 -9.93
CA LYS A 166 -9.84 4.65 -10.68
C LYS A 166 -9.95 4.87 -12.19
N SER A 167 -10.80 5.79 -12.64
CA SER A 167 -10.95 6.12 -14.07
C SER A 167 -9.70 6.79 -14.66
N ARG A 168 -8.92 7.51 -13.85
CA ARG A 168 -7.66 8.16 -14.27
C ARG A 168 -6.50 7.18 -14.42
N LEU A 169 -6.55 6.06 -13.70
CA LEU A 169 -5.47 5.07 -13.60
C LEU A 169 -5.73 3.79 -14.43
N SER A 170 -6.90 3.71 -15.10
CA SER A 170 -7.29 2.56 -15.94
C SER A 170 -6.57 2.48 -17.28
#